data_6a17f765d1a65e7a5c1f8d02c546d1e5
#
_entry.id   6a17f765d1a65e7a5c1f8d02c546d1e5
#
_cell.length_a   1.000
_cell.length_b   1.000
_cell.length_c   1.000
_cell.angle_alpha   90.00
_cell.angle_beta   90.00
_cell.angle_gamma   90.00
#
_symmetry.space_group_name_H-M   'P 1'
#
loop_
_entity.id
_entity.type
_entity.pdbx_description
1 polymer ?
#
loop_
_entity_poly.entity_id
_entity_poly.type
_entity_poly.pdbx_seq_one_letter_code
_entity_poly.pdbx_strand_id
1 'polypeptide(L)'
;MITANRPIINLDLVLLRTFVAVADLNTFAAAAAAVCRTQSAVSQQMQRLEQLVGKELFARHGRNKLLTEHGIQLLGYARKILRFNDEACSSLMFSNLQGVLTIGASDESADTILPFLLNRVSSVYPKLALDVRVKRNAYMAEMLESQEVDLMVTTHRPSAFKALNLRTSPTHWYCAAEYVLQKGEPIPLVLLDDPSPFRDMVLATLNKADIPWRLAYVASTLPAVRAAVKAGLGVTARPVEMMSPDLRVLSGVDGLPPLPDTEYLLCYDPSSNNELAQVIYQAMESYHNPWQYSPMSAPEGDDSLLIERDIE
;
A
#
# COMPACT_ATOMS: atom_id res chain seq x y z
N MET A 1 31.53 24.19 -25.33
CA MET A 1 30.81 25.24 -24.54
C MET A 1 29.33 25.13 -24.85
N ILE A 2 28.55 24.50 -23.97
CA ILE A 2 27.10 24.49 -24.03
C ILE A 2 26.61 25.09 -22.71
N THR A 3 26.60 26.42 -22.65
CA THR A 3 25.83 27.16 -21.66
C THR A 3 24.42 27.31 -22.18
N ALA A 4 23.65 26.24 -22.21
CA ALA A 4 22.23 26.32 -22.40
C ALA A 4 21.63 26.87 -21.10
N ASN A 5 21.25 28.15 -21.14
CA ASN A 5 20.39 28.75 -20.13
C ASN A 5 19.05 28.00 -20.17
N ARG A 6 18.94 26.89 -19.42
CA ARG A 6 17.70 26.11 -19.33
C ARG A 6 16.71 26.96 -18.55
N PRO A 7 15.55 27.28 -19.13
CA PRO A 7 14.52 28.01 -18.41
C PRO A 7 14.13 27.21 -17.15
N ILE A 8 13.99 27.90 -16.03
CA ILE A 8 13.46 27.30 -14.80
C ILE A 8 11.99 27.01 -15.04
N ILE A 9 11.63 25.72 -15.02
CA ILE A 9 10.26 25.27 -15.18
C ILE A 9 9.70 25.00 -13.78
N ASN A 10 8.61 25.69 -13.43
CA ASN A 10 7.88 25.45 -12.19
C ASN A 10 6.67 24.56 -12.47
N LEU A 11 6.64 23.39 -11.88
CA LEU A 11 5.52 22.46 -11.96
C LEU A 11 4.44 22.84 -10.94
N ASP A 12 3.22 23.06 -11.44
CA ASP A 12 2.07 23.34 -10.60
C ASP A 12 1.54 22.05 -9.97
N LEU A 13 1.40 22.04 -8.64
CA LEU A 13 0.96 20.85 -7.86
C LEU A 13 -0.47 20.42 -8.26
N VAL A 14 -1.35 21.34 -8.62
CA VAL A 14 -2.72 21.01 -9.08
C VAL A 14 -2.65 20.26 -10.41
N LEU A 15 -1.79 20.69 -11.34
CA LEU A 15 -1.57 19.98 -12.59
C LEU A 15 -0.99 18.59 -12.35
N LEU A 16 -0.04 18.45 -11.42
CA LEU A 16 0.54 17.15 -11.05
C LEU A 16 -0.50 16.23 -10.42
N ARG A 17 -1.38 16.70 -9.52
CA ARG A 17 -2.47 15.89 -8.95
C ARG A 17 -3.40 15.38 -10.03
N THR A 18 -3.84 16.25 -10.93
CA THR A 18 -4.70 15.87 -12.05
C THR A 18 -4.00 14.87 -12.98
N PHE A 19 -2.71 15.06 -13.24
CA PHE A 19 -1.91 14.14 -14.07
C PHE A 19 -1.82 12.75 -13.45
N VAL A 20 -1.53 12.66 -12.15
CA VAL A 20 -1.49 11.36 -11.43
C VAL A 20 -2.87 10.71 -11.45
N ALA A 21 -3.96 11.46 -11.21
CA ALA A 21 -5.32 10.93 -11.30
C ALA A 21 -5.64 10.33 -12.68
N VAL A 22 -5.25 11.01 -13.77
CA VAL A 22 -5.45 10.49 -15.12
C VAL A 22 -4.62 9.23 -15.38
N ALA A 23 -3.39 9.20 -14.88
CA ALA A 23 -2.51 8.03 -15.01
C ALA A 23 -3.06 6.80 -14.27
N ASP A 24 -3.57 7.00 -13.06
CA ASP A 24 -4.06 5.91 -12.21
C ASP A 24 -5.44 5.39 -12.67
N LEU A 25 -6.31 6.29 -13.13
CA LEU A 25 -7.69 5.95 -13.52
C LEU A 25 -7.87 5.72 -15.02
N ASN A 26 -6.82 5.88 -15.82
CA ASN A 26 -6.71 5.60 -17.25
C ASN A 26 -7.68 6.37 -18.17
N THR A 27 -8.57 7.22 -17.63
CA THR A 27 -9.51 8.02 -18.41
C THR A 27 -9.66 9.42 -17.85
N PHE A 28 -9.88 10.42 -18.74
CA PHE A 28 -10.15 11.79 -18.31
C PHE A 28 -11.48 11.93 -17.56
N ALA A 29 -12.47 11.09 -17.86
CA ALA A 29 -13.77 11.13 -17.20
C ALA A 29 -13.68 10.64 -15.75
N ALA A 30 -13.00 9.51 -15.51
CA ALA A 30 -12.78 8.98 -14.16
C ALA A 30 -11.92 9.93 -13.32
N ALA A 31 -10.83 10.46 -13.90
CA ALA A 31 -10.00 11.45 -13.24
C ALA A 31 -10.77 12.74 -12.88
N ALA A 32 -11.64 13.21 -13.78
CA ALA A 32 -12.45 14.41 -13.54
C ALA A 32 -13.39 14.22 -12.34
N ALA A 33 -14.06 13.06 -12.25
CA ALA A 33 -14.88 12.72 -11.09
C ALA A 33 -14.04 12.69 -9.81
N ALA A 34 -12.84 12.07 -9.85
CA ALA A 34 -11.96 11.93 -8.71
C ALA A 34 -11.40 13.24 -8.17
N VAL A 35 -11.05 14.19 -9.08
CA VAL A 35 -10.53 15.52 -8.69
C VAL A 35 -11.62 16.60 -8.60
N CYS A 36 -12.90 16.24 -8.60
CA CYS A 36 -14.06 17.15 -8.54
C CYS A 36 -14.00 18.26 -9.60
N ARG A 37 -13.70 17.90 -10.86
CA ARG A 37 -13.60 18.80 -12.00
C ARG A 37 -14.42 18.27 -13.19
N THR A 38 -14.60 19.11 -14.22
CA THR A 38 -15.17 18.66 -15.49
C THR A 38 -14.10 17.96 -16.34
N GLN A 39 -14.53 17.04 -17.21
CA GLN A 39 -13.60 16.37 -18.13
C GLN A 39 -12.87 17.36 -19.07
N SER A 40 -13.53 18.43 -19.48
CA SER A 40 -12.91 19.50 -20.29
C SER A 40 -11.81 20.23 -19.51
N ALA A 41 -12.03 20.54 -18.23
CA ALA A 41 -11.02 21.16 -17.37
C ALA A 41 -9.81 20.24 -17.18
N VAL A 42 -10.02 18.94 -16.95
CA VAL A 42 -8.92 17.95 -16.87
C VAL A 42 -8.14 17.89 -18.18
N SER A 43 -8.83 17.86 -19.34
CA SER A 43 -8.16 17.86 -20.63
C SER A 43 -7.30 19.11 -20.85
N GLN A 44 -7.82 20.30 -20.49
CA GLN A 44 -7.08 21.56 -20.57
C GLN A 44 -5.86 21.58 -19.63
N GLN A 45 -6.02 21.06 -18.40
CA GLN A 45 -4.91 20.95 -17.45
C GLN A 45 -3.80 20.04 -17.98
N MET A 46 -4.14 18.92 -18.61
CA MET A 46 -3.15 18.02 -19.20
C MET A 46 -2.43 18.67 -20.37
N GLN A 47 -3.15 19.35 -21.27
CA GLN A 47 -2.54 20.12 -22.36
C GLN A 47 -1.59 21.21 -21.84
N ARG A 48 -1.99 21.92 -20.77
CA ARG A 48 -1.15 22.93 -20.13
C ARG A 48 0.12 22.33 -19.55
N LEU A 49 0.01 21.15 -18.91
CA LEU A 49 1.17 20.45 -18.35
C LEU A 49 2.13 19.99 -19.46
N GLU A 50 1.61 19.42 -20.56
CA GLU A 50 2.39 19.01 -21.72
C GLU A 50 3.11 20.19 -22.38
N GLN A 51 2.43 21.34 -22.52
CA GLN A 51 3.04 22.58 -23.00
C GLN A 51 4.17 23.06 -22.08
N LEU A 52 3.96 23.00 -20.76
CA LEU A 52 4.94 23.44 -19.77
C LEU A 52 6.21 22.60 -19.82
N VAL A 53 6.07 21.27 -19.94
CA VAL A 53 7.23 20.35 -20.01
C VAL A 53 7.78 20.19 -21.44
N GLY A 54 7.04 20.66 -22.46
CA GLY A 54 7.42 20.56 -23.86
C GLY A 54 7.43 19.12 -24.40
N LYS A 55 6.65 18.23 -23.81
CA LYS A 55 6.56 16.81 -24.18
C LYS A 55 5.13 16.32 -24.08
N GLU A 56 4.73 15.42 -24.99
CA GLU A 56 3.49 14.65 -24.85
C GLU A 56 3.65 13.64 -23.71
N LEU A 57 2.70 13.62 -22.78
CA LEU A 57 2.68 12.72 -21.63
C LEU A 57 1.72 11.56 -21.85
N PHE A 58 0.72 11.73 -22.72
CA PHE A 58 -0.25 10.71 -23.06
C PHE A 58 -0.26 10.40 -24.56
N ALA A 59 -0.24 9.12 -24.90
CA ALA A 59 -0.49 8.65 -26.25
C ALA A 59 -2.00 8.53 -26.49
N ARG A 60 -2.45 8.84 -27.73
CA ARG A 60 -3.84 8.61 -28.15
C ARG A 60 -4.06 7.14 -28.48
N HIS A 61 -4.83 6.44 -27.65
CA HIS A 61 -5.20 5.03 -27.91
C HIS A 61 -6.69 4.82 -27.61
N GLY A 62 -7.55 5.12 -28.57
CA GLY A 62 -9.00 4.99 -28.41
C GLY A 62 -9.56 5.85 -27.27
N ARG A 63 -10.34 5.22 -26.37
CA ARG A 63 -10.91 5.87 -25.18
C ARG A 63 -9.94 5.91 -23.99
N ASN A 64 -8.92 5.08 -23.98
CA ASN A 64 -7.94 5.01 -22.89
C ASN A 64 -6.77 5.96 -23.16
N LYS A 65 -6.20 6.48 -22.08
CA LYS A 65 -5.01 7.31 -22.10
C LYS A 65 -3.82 6.47 -21.61
N LEU A 66 -2.96 6.08 -22.54
CA LEU A 66 -1.71 5.40 -22.23
C LEU A 66 -0.62 6.45 -22.01
N LEU A 67 0.20 6.27 -21.00
CA LEU A 67 1.36 7.12 -20.77
C LEU A 67 2.41 6.91 -21.88
N THR A 68 3.02 7.99 -22.33
CA THR A 68 4.26 7.94 -23.10
C THR A 68 5.43 7.59 -22.17
N GLU A 69 6.62 7.34 -22.72
CA GLU A 69 7.84 7.18 -21.93
C GLU A 69 8.10 8.40 -21.02
N HIS A 70 7.90 9.62 -21.57
CA HIS A 70 8.00 10.85 -20.78
C HIS A 70 6.92 10.96 -19.71
N GLY A 71 5.70 10.47 -20.00
CA GLY A 71 4.61 10.38 -19.02
C GLY A 71 4.97 9.45 -17.88
N ILE A 72 5.52 8.25 -18.14
CA ILE A 72 5.96 7.32 -17.12
C ILE A 72 7.06 7.94 -16.25
N GLN A 73 8.03 8.61 -16.88
CA GLN A 73 9.09 9.29 -16.16
C GLN A 73 8.56 10.40 -15.25
N LEU A 74 7.67 11.27 -15.79
CA LEU A 74 7.06 12.36 -15.02
C LEU A 74 6.18 11.81 -13.89
N LEU A 75 5.46 10.71 -14.10
CA LEU A 75 4.60 10.10 -13.08
C LEU A 75 5.40 9.73 -11.81
N GLY A 76 6.58 9.14 -11.99
CA GLY A 76 7.47 8.84 -10.87
C GLY A 76 7.90 10.07 -10.08
N TYR A 77 8.22 11.17 -10.78
CA TYR A 77 8.57 12.44 -10.11
C TYR A 77 7.34 13.16 -9.53
N ALA A 78 6.22 13.17 -10.23
CA ALA A 78 4.98 13.80 -9.77
C ALA A 78 4.51 13.21 -8.43
N ARG A 79 4.51 11.88 -8.31
CA ARG A 79 4.19 11.20 -7.04
C ARG A 79 5.13 11.59 -5.91
N LYS A 80 6.45 11.71 -6.18
CA LYS A 80 7.42 12.14 -5.17
C LYS A 80 7.20 13.59 -4.74
N ILE A 81 7.00 14.50 -5.68
CA ILE A 81 6.79 15.93 -5.40
C ILE A 81 5.51 16.12 -4.57
N LEU A 82 4.40 15.50 -5.00
CA LEU A 82 3.13 15.57 -4.27
C LEU A 82 3.27 15.02 -2.86
N ARG A 83 3.96 13.87 -2.72
CA ARG A 83 4.25 13.29 -1.42
C ARG A 83 4.99 14.25 -0.50
N PHE A 84 6.08 14.86 -0.95
CA PHE A 84 6.85 15.81 -0.14
C PHE A 84 6.06 17.06 0.21
N ASN A 85 5.23 17.56 -0.72
CA ASN A 85 4.32 18.67 -0.43
C ASN A 85 3.33 18.31 0.68
N ASP A 86 2.67 17.15 0.58
CA ASP A 86 1.65 16.72 1.53
C ASP A 86 2.27 16.40 2.89
N GLU A 87 3.50 15.86 2.90
CA GLU A 87 4.28 15.65 4.10
C GLU A 87 4.63 16.95 4.81
N ALA A 88 5.10 17.95 4.07
CA ALA A 88 5.42 19.26 4.62
C ALA A 88 4.17 19.93 5.21
N CYS A 89 3.05 19.92 4.48
CA CYS A 89 1.79 20.48 4.96
C CYS A 89 1.31 19.76 6.24
N SER A 90 1.29 18.44 6.22
CA SER A 90 0.86 17.64 7.39
C SER A 90 1.76 17.86 8.59
N SER A 91 3.07 17.91 8.40
CA SER A 91 4.04 18.16 9.48
C SER A 91 3.84 19.54 10.13
N LEU A 92 3.50 20.56 9.34
CA LEU A 92 3.23 21.89 9.86
C LEU A 92 1.88 21.98 10.58
N MET A 93 0.84 21.36 9.99
CA MET A 93 -0.53 21.41 10.54
C MET A 93 -0.67 20.59 11.82
N PHE A 94 0.04 19.45 11.92
CA PHE A 94 -0.09 18.48 13.02
C PHE A 94 1.19 18.33 13.86
N SER A 95 2.08 19.31 13.84
CA SER A 95 3.34 19.29 14.60
C SER A 95 3.16 19.11 16.11
N ASN A 96 1.99 19.44 16.64
CA ASN A 96 1.62 19.32 18.05
C ASN A 96 0.80 18.07 18.39
N LEU A 97 0.48 17.24 17.40
CA LEU A 97 -0.24 15.99 17.67
C LEU A 97 0.61 15.08 18.55
N GLN A 98 0.09 14.74 19.73
CA GLN A 98 0.78 13.93 20.73
C GLN A 98 -0.20 12.92 21.33
N GLY A 99 0.33 11.83 21.86
CA GLY A 99 -0.44 10.74 22.44
C GLY A 99 0.17 9.40 22.09
N VAL A 100 -0.58 8.34 22.29
CA VAL A 100 -0.21 6.97 21.95
C VAL A 100 -1.12 6.50 20.82
N LEU A 101 -0.53 5.99 19.77
CA LEU A 101 -1.26 5.30 18.68
C LEU A 101 -0.89 3.82 18.73
N THR A 102 -1.89 2.97 18.97
CA THR A 102 -1.71 1.52 19.01
C THR A 102 -2.02 0.90 17.66
N ILE A 103 -1.02 0.26 17.05
CA ILE A 103 -1.13 -0.36 15.72
C ILE A 103 -1.06 -1.87 15.86
N GLY A 104 -2.14 -2.56 15.47
CA GLY A 104 -2.14 -4.00 15.30
C GLY A 104 -1.51 -4.38 13.95
N ALA A 105 -0.69 -5.43 13.93
CA ALA A 105 -0.13 -5.96 12.69
C ALA A 105 -0.19 -7.48 12.67
N SER A 106 -0.52 -8.07 11.51
CA SER A 106 -0.36 -9.51 11.33
C SER A 106 1.12 -9.88 11.20
N ASP A 107 1.45 -11.14 11.50
CA ASP A 107 2.83 -11.64 11.35
C ASP A 107 3.40 -11.37 9.95
N GLU A 108 2.58 -11.54 8.91
CA GLU A 108 2.97 -11.28 7.53
C GLU A 108 3.22 -9.79 7.25
N SER A 109 2.48 -8.91 7.93
CA SER A 109 2.58 -7.46 7.74
C SER A 109 3.72 -6.84 8.53
N ALA A 110 4.12 -7.47 9.65
CA ALA A 110 5.09 -6.93 10.60
C ALA A 110 6.48 -6.74 9.97
N ASP A 111 6.96 -7.71 9.19
CA ASP A 111 8.27 -7.64 8.54
C ASP A 111 8.24 -6.90 7.19
N THR A 112 7.06 -6.65 6.62
CA THR A 112 6.92 -6.20 5.23
C THR A 112 6.48 -4.74 5.12
N ILE A 113 5.24 -4.46 5.48
CA ILE A 113 4.63 -3.13 5.28
C ILE A 113 4.68 -2.26 6.54
N LEU A 114 4.72 -2.85 7.73
CA LEU A 114 4.73 -2.13 8.99
C LEU A 114 5.93 -1.17 9.13
N PRO A 115 7.18 -1.54 8.77
CA PRO A 115 8.31 -0.60 8.83
C PRO A 115 8.10 0.65 7.99
N PHE A 116 7.46 0.51 6.82
CA PHE A 116 7.09 1.65 5.97
C PHE A 116 6.06 2.55 6.67
N LEU A 117 5.00 1.96 7.24
CA LEU A 117 3.96 2.70 7.96
C LEU A 117 4.54 3.44 9.17
N LEU A 118 5.35 2.76 10.00
CA LEU A 118 5.98 3.35 11.18
C LEU A 118 6.90 4.51 10.81
N ASN A 119 7.75 4.32 9.79
CA ASN A 119 8.62 5.39 9.31
C ASN A 119 7.80 6.60 8.84
N ARG A 120 6.72 6.37 8.12
CA ARG A 120 5.85 7.44 7.63
C ARG A 120 5.17 8.19 8.77
N VAL A 121 4.57 7.48 9.72
CA VAL A 121 3.89 8.09 10.86
C VAL A 121 4.88 8.86 11.73
N SER A 122 6.02 8.29 12.08
CA SER A 122 7.02 8.95 12.93
C SER A 122 7.67 10.16 12.26
N SER A 123 7.81 10.17 10.93
CA SER A 123 8.35 11.32 10.20
C SER A 123 7.38 12.52 10.18
N VAL A 124 6.08 12.26 10.09
CA VAL A 124 5.04 13.30 10.02
C VAL A 124 4.61 13.75 11.41
N TYR A 125 4.56 12.81 12.38
CA TYR A 125 4.06 13.02 13.74
C TYR A 125 5.10 12.61 14.80
N PRO A 126 6.21 13.33 14.91
CA PRO A 126 7.36 12.93 15.74
C PRO A 126 7.11 12.91 17.26
N LYS A 127 5.99 13.49 17.71
CA LYS A 127 5.58 13.49 19.13
C LYS A 127 4.63 12.36 19.50
N LEU A 128 4.19 11.55 18.52
CA LEU A 128 3.36 10.37 18.81
C LEU A 128 4.23 9.23 19.34
N ALA A 129 3.80 8.62 20.41
CA ALA A 129 4.29 7.31 20.83
C ALA A 129 3.53 6.22 20.04
N LEU A 130 4.29 5.29 19.46
CA LEU A 130 3.71 4.17 18.71
C LEU A 130 3.81 2.89 19.56
N ASP A 131 2.65 2.27 19.85
CA ASP A 131 2.55 0.93 20.44
C ASP A 131 2.20 -0.05 19.32
N VAL A 132 2.99 -1.12 19.16
CA VAL A 132 2.77 -2.10 18.11
C VAL A 132 2.44 -3.45 18.71
N ARG A 133 1.32 -4.01 18.31
CA ARG A 133 0.85 -5.33 18.75
C ARG A 133 0.78 -6.29 17.59
N VAL A 134 1.66 -7.29 17.58
CA VAL A 134 1.69 -8.32 16.55
C VAL A 134 0.87 -9.52 17.01
N LYS A 135 -0.08 -9.92 16.20
CA LYS A 135 -0.95 -11.08 16.41
C LYS A 135 -1.21 -11.79 15.09
N ARG A 136 -1.75 -13.00 15.16
CA ARG A 136 -2.19 -13.72 13.97
C ARG A 136 -3.37 -13.01 13.30
N ASN A 137 -3.40 -13.06 11.99
CA ASN A 137 -4.40 -12.38 11.13
C ASN A 137 -5.85 -12.63 11.57
N ALA A 138 -6.15 -13.85 12.04
CA ALA A 138 -7.49 -14.24 12.50
C ALA A 138 -8.02 -13.45 13.71
N TYR A 139 -7.13 -12.88 14.52
CA TYR A 139 -7.51 -12.12 15.73
C TYR A 139 -7.49 -10.61 15.51
N MET A 140 -7.05 -10.15 14.35
CA MET A 140 -6.87 -8.72 14.08
C MET A 140 -8.19 -7.95 14.11
N ALA A 141 -9.25 -8.51 13.52
CA ALA A 141 -10.56 -7.86 13.47
C ALA A 141 -11.14 -7.64 14.86
N GLU A 142 -11.05 -8.65 15.74
CA GLU A 142 -11.51 -8.59 17.14
C GLU A 142 -10.76 -7.50 17.93
N MET A 143 -9.43 -7.38 17.73
CA MET A 143 -8.62 -6.37 18.40
C MET A 143 -9.01 -4.94 17.98
N LEU A 144 -9.39 -4.74 16.72
CA LEU A 144 -9.86 -3.43 16.23
C LEU A 144 -11.27 -3.11 16.74
N GLU A 145 -12.17 -4.10 16.72
CA GLU A 145 -13.54 -3.98 17.21
C GLU A 145 -13.60 -3.72 18.73
N SER A 146 -12.75 -4.38 19.51
CA SER A 146 -12.63 -4.16 20.96
C SER A 146 -11.84 -2.91 21.34
N GLN A 147 -11.35 -2.14 20.35
CA GLN A 147 -10.49 -0.97 20.54
C GLN A 147 -9.18 -1.27 21.31
N GLU A 148 -8.73 -2.53 21.26
CA GLU A 148 -7.41 -2.92 21.76
C GLU A 148 -6.30 -2.31 20.89
N VAL A 149 -6.59 -2.07 19.60
CA VAL A 149 -5.74 -1.33 18.67
C VAL A 149 -6.55 -0.24 17.96
N ASP A 150 -5.90 0.84 17.60
CA ASP A 150 -6.51 1.99 16.92
C ASP A 150 -6.55 1.83 15.41
N LEU A 151 -5.50 1.24 14.86
CA LEU A 151 -5.33 0.89 13.46
C LEU A 151 -4.86 -0.56 13.35
N MET A 152 -5.18 -1.20 12.23
CA MET A 152 -4.82 -2.58 11.98
C MET A 152 -4.17 -2.71 10.60
N VAL A 153 -3.02 -3.42 10.54
CA VAL A 153 -2.38 -3.81 9.27
C VAL A 153 -2.54 -5.31 9.07
N THR A 154 -3.23 -5.69 8.00
CA THR A 154 -3.65 -7.08 7.76
C THR A 154 -3.53 -7.44 6.28
N THR A 155 -3.50 -8.74 5.97
CA THR A 155 -3.61 -9.27 4.59
C THR A 155 -5.00 -9.81 4.26
N HIS A 156 -5.93 -9.72 5.20
CA HIS A 156 -7.32 -10.13 5.00
C HIS A 156 -8.26 -8.92 5.06
N ARG A 157 -9.09 -8.73 4.02
CA ARG A 157 -10.02 -7.60 3.94
C ARG A 157 -11.23 -7.81 4.85
N PRO A 158 -11.35 -7.07 5.95
CA PRO A 158 -12.54 -7.14 6.81
C PRO A 158 -13.71 -6.40 6.16
N SER A 159 -14.92 -6.94 6.32
CA SER A 159 -16.14 -6.32 5.76
C SER A 159 -16.69 -5.17 6.60
N ALA A 160 -16.36 -5.12 7.91
CA ALA A 160 -16.92 -4.17 8.86
C ALA A 160 -16.16 -2.84 8.96
N PHE A 161 -14.92 -2.76 8.47
CA PHE A 161 -14.03 -1.63 8.67
C PHE A 161 -13.67 -0.92 7.37
N LYS A 162 -13.27 0.34 7.46
CA LYS A 162 -12.61 1.00 6.33
C LYS A 162 -11.26 0.36 6.10
N ALA A 163 -10.94 0.07 4.83
CA ALA A 163 -9.69 -0.57 4.46
C ALA A 163 -9.03 0.17 3.28
N LEU A 164 -7.81 0.65 3.51
CA LEU A 164 -6.94 1.25 2.51
C LEU A 164 -5.92 0.21 2.05
N ASN A 165 -5.87 -0.06 0.74
CA ASN A 165 -4.81 -0.90 0.19
C ASN A 165 -3.49 -0.13 0.17
N LEU A 166 -2.55 -0.52 1.04
CA LEU A 166 -1.21 0.06 1.11
C LEU A 166 -0.30 -0.49 0.01
N ARG A 167 -0.48 -1.76 -0.35
CA ARG A 167 0.36 -2.48 -1.30
C ARG A 167 -0.31 -3.76 -1.76
N THR A 168 -0.12 -4.09 -3.02
CA THR A 168 -0.44 -5.41 -3.57
C THR A 168 0.86 -6.07 -3.99
N SER A 169 1.10 -7.29 -3.51
CA SER A 169 2.31 -8.06 -3.79
C SER A 169 1.96 -9.41 -4.40
N PRO A 170 2.69 -9.86 -5.44
CA PRO A 170 2.48 -11.18 -6.02
C PRO A 170 2.81 -12.26 -4.98
N THR A 171 2.00 -13.32 -4.97
CA THR A 171 2.20 -14.49 -4.13
C THR A 171 2.82 -15.61 -4.95
N HIS A 172 3.83 -16.26 -4.41
CA HIS A 172 4.59 -17.32 -5.08
C HIS A 172 4.68 -18.57 -4.23
N TRP A 173 4.89 -19.71 -4.91
CA TRP A 173 5.29 -20.96 -4.28
C TRP A 173 6.80 -20.95 -4.02
N TYR A 174 7.22 -21.35 -2.83
CA TYR A 174 8.63 -21.37 -2.41
C TYR A 174 9.04 -22.74 -1.92
N CYS A 175 10.26 -23.13 -2.26
CA CYS A 175 11.00 -24.23 -1.64
C CYS A 175 12.45 -23.81 -1.38
N ALA A 176 13.25 -24.63 -0.71
CA ALA A 176 14.68 -24.39 -0.60
C ALA A 176 15.35 -24.33 -1.99
N ALA A 177 16.43 -23.56 -2.12
CA ALA A 177 17.11 -23.36 -3.40
C ALA A 177 17.51 -24.69 -4.07
N GLU A 178 18.03 -25.64 -3.30
CA GLU A 178 18.48 -26.97 -3.77
C GLU A 178 17.36 -28.02 -3.76
N TYR A 179 16.13 -27.65 -3.39
CA TYR A 179 15.04 -28.62 -3.28
C TYR A 179 14.53 -29.05 -4.66
N VAL A 180 14.42 -30.36 -4.87
CA VAL A 180 13.87 -30.95 -6.10
C VAL A 180 12.48 -31.50 -5.84
N LEU A 181 11.48 -30.88 -6.43
CA LEU A 181 10.10 -31.35 -6.36
C LEU A 181 9.94 -32.65 -7.18
N GLN A 182 9.50 -33.72 -6.55
CA GLN A 182 9.32 -35.02 -7.21
C GLN A 182 8.04 -35.02 -8.03
N LYS A 183 8.18 -35.27 -9.32
CA LYS A 183 7.00 -35.35 -10.24
C LYS A 183 6.14 -36.57 -9.91
N GLY A 184 4.84 -36.36 -9.83
CA GLY A 184 3.85 -37.43 -9.56
C GLY A 184 3.64 -37.76 -8.08
N GLU A 185 4.45 -37.22 -7.20
CA GLU A 185 4.26 -37.34 -5.76
C GLU A 185 3.37 -36.22 -5.20
N PRO A 186 2.59 -36.47 -4.12
CA PRO A 186 1.85 -35.41 -3.45
C PRO A 186 2.75 -34.28 -2.95
N ILE A 187 2.36 -33.03 -3.25
CA ILE A 187 3.14 -31.84 -2.87
C ILE A 187 3.30 -31.79 -1.34
N PRO A 188 4.52 -31.83 -0.80
CA PRO A 188 4.77 -31.73 0.63
C PRO A 188 4.65 -30.28 1.07
N LEU A 189 3.60 -29.94 1.81
CA LEU A 189 3.29 -28.59 2.24
C LEU A 189 3.88 -28.27 3.62
N VAL A 190 4.47 -27.08 3.72
CA VAL A 190 4.92 -26.44 4.96
C VAL A 190 4.00 -25.25 5.20
N LEU A 191 3.12 -25.34 6.19
CA LEU A 191 2.07 -24.34 6.39
C LEU A 191 2.00 -23.91 7.87
N LEU A 192 1.37 -22.76 8.09
CA LEU A 192 0.92 -22.40 9.45
C LEU A 192 -0.23 -23.31 9.88
N ASP A 193 -0.38 -23.48 11.19
CA ASP A 193 -1.57 -24.10 11.78
C ASP A 193 -2.82 -23.22 11.59
N ASP A 194 -4.00 -23.76 11.85
CA ASP A 194 -5.25 -23.02 11.81
C ASP A 194 -5.38 -22.04 12.99
N PRO A 195 -6.04 -20.90 12.77
CA PRO A 195 -6.56 -20.36 11.52
C PRO A 195 -5.49 -19.59 10.72
N SER A 196 -5.41 -19.82 9.39
CA SER A 196 -4.45 -19.14 8.51
C SER A 196 -5.01 -18.93 7.12
N PRO A 197 -5.27 -17.68 6.70
CA PRO A 197 -5.76 -17.37 5.34
C PRO A 197 -4.86 -17.90 4.22
N PHE A 198 -3.54 -17.91 4.43
CA PHE A 198 -2.60 -18.49 3.45
C PHE A 198 -2.71 -20.00 3.36
N ARG A 199 -2.96 -20.70 4.47
CA ARG A 199 -3.25 -22.13 4.46
C ARG A 199 -4.49 -22.41 3.65
N ASP A 200 -5.58 -21.72 3.94
CA ASP A 200 -6.86 -21.89 3.24
C ASP A 200 -6.73 -21.64 1.75
N MET A 201 -6.05 -20.56 1.36
CA MET A 201 -5.75 -20.22 -0.03
C MET A 201 -4.95 -21.33 -0.74
N VAL A 202 -3.90 -21.83 -0.11
CA VAL A 202 -3.04 -22.91 -0.66
C VAL A 202 -3.86 -24.17 -0.90
N LEU A 203 -4.60 -24.63 0.12
CA LEU A 203 -5.38 -25.85 0.03
C LEU A 203 -6.52 -25.72 -1.01
N ALA A 204 -7.21 -24.58 -1.02
CA ALA A 204 -8.26 -24.31 -2.02
C ALA A 204 -7.69 -24.29 -3.44
N THR A 205 -6.50 -23.69 -3.64
CA THR A 205 -5.86 -23.60 -4.96
C THR A 205 -5.43 -24.96 -5.49
N LEU A 206 -4.79 -25.80 -4.67
CA LEU A 206 -4.35 -27.14 -5.05
C LEU A 206 -5.57 -28.07 -5.29
N ASN A 207 -6.58 -28.02 -4.42
CA ASN A 207 -7.79 -28.81 -4.57
C ASN A 207 -8.54 -28.45 -5.85
N LYS A 208 -8.64 -27.15 -6.20
CA LYS A 208 -9.26 -26.70 -7.45
C LYS A 208 -8.53 -27.19 -8.70
N ALA A 209 -7.23 -27.41 -8.59
CA ALA A 209 -6.37 -27.88 -9.68
C ALA A 209 -6.21 -29.42 -9.69
N ASP A 210 -6.91 -30.16 -8.81
CA ASP A 210 -6.77 -31.61 -8.62
C ASP A 210 -5.32 -32.06 -8.39
N ILE A 211 -4.51 -31.23 -7.72
CA ILE A 211 -3.12 -31.55 -7.41
C ILE A 211 -3.04 -32.19 -6.04
N PRO A 212 -2.54 -33.43 -5.92
CA PRO A 212 -2.41 -34.10 -4.65
C PRO A 212 -1.35 -33.44 -3.77
N TRP A 213 -1.66 -33.31 -2.50
CA TRP A 213 -0.78 -32.72 -1.50
C TRP A 213 -0.78 -33.50 -0.19
N ARG A 214 0.24 -33.29 0.63
CA ARG A 214 0.33 -33.78 2.01
C ARG A 214 0.91 -32.70 2.91
N LEU A 215 0.53 -32.71 4.17
CA LEU A 215 1.21 -31.86 5.17
C LEU A 215 2.56 -32.52 5.51
N ALA A 216 3.65 -31.82 5.21
CA ALA A 216 5.00 -32.21 5.58
C ALA A 216 5.41 -31.57 6.92
N TYR A 217 4.95 -30.34 7.17
CA TYR A 217 5.25 -29.62 8.39
C TYR A 217 4.16 -28.58 8.68
N VAL A 218 3.80 -28.47 9.95
CA VAL A 218 2.87 -27.45 10.45
C VAL A 218 3.58 -26.64 11.53
N ALA A 219 3.52 -25.33 11.42
CA ALA A 219 4.18 -24.40 12.33
C ALA A 219 3.17 -23.43 12.96
N SER A 220 3.45 -22.96 14.15
CA SER A 220 2.65 -21.94 14.83
C SER A 220 3.07 -20.49 14.50
N THR A 221 4.24 -20.30 13.86
CA THR A 221 4.80 -18.97 13.54
C THR A 221 5.41 -18.92 12.14
N LEU A 222 5.40 -17.74 11.53
CA LEU A 222 6.01 -17.52 10.22
C LEU A 222 7.54 -17.81 10.19
N PRO A 223 8.34 -17.43 11.21
CA PRO A 223 9.74 -17.81 11.27
C PRO A 223 9.96 -19.33 11.23
N ALA A 224 9.10 -20.13 11.88
CA ALA A 224 9.19 -21.58 11.85
C ALA A 224 8.82 -22.17 10.47
N VAL A 225 7.83 -21.60 9.77
CA VAL A 225 7.56 -21.93 8.35
C VAL A 225 8.80 -21.66 7.50
N ARG A 226 9.38 -20.48 7.65
CA ARG A 226 10.58 -20.06 6.88
C ARG A 226 11.76 -21.00 7.13
N ALA A 227 12.00 -21.38 8.39
CA ALA A 227 13.06 -22.31 8.76
C ALA A 227 12.83 -23.71 8.16
N ALA A 228 11.61 -24.22 8.21
CA ALA A 228 11.25 -25.52 7.66
C ALA A 228 11.42 -25.59 6.14
N VAL A 229 11.00 -24.52 5.43
CA VAL A 229 11.19 -24.43 3.97
C VAL A 229 12.67 -24.37 3.61
N LYS A 230 13.46 -23.53 4.29
CA LYS A 230 14.93 -23.46 4.09
C LYS A 230 15.62 -24.79 4.37
N ALA A 231 15.13 -25.56 5.33
CA ALA A 231 15.62 -26.91 5.65
C ALA A 231 15.22 -27.96 4.58
N GLY A 232 14.46 -27.59 3.54
CA GLY A 232 14.04 -28.50 2.48
C GLY A 232 12.92 -29.46 2.87
N LEU A 233 12.10 -29.13 3.87
CA LEU A 233 11.00 -30.03 4.32
C LEU A 233 9.79 -30.00 3.37
N GLY A 234 9.70 -29.02 2.46
CA GLY A 234 8.63 -28.96 1.48
C GLY A 234 8.42 -27.56 0.89
N VAL A 235 7.18 -27.32 0.46
CA VAL A 235 6.75 -26.14 -0.30
C VAL A 235 5.79 -25.31 0.54
N THR A 236 5.91 -24.01 0.44
CA THR A 236 4.94 -23.05 1.00
C THR A 236 4.54 -22.01 -0.03
N ALA A 237 3.46 -21.26 0.24
CA ALA A 237 3.05 -20.12 -0.58
C ALA A 237 3.05 -18.86 0.27
N ARG A 238 3.74 -17.81 -0.20
CA ARG A 238 3.87 -16.53 0.49
C ARG A 238 4.06 -15.38 -0.50
N PRO A 239 3.81 -14.13 -0.08
CA PRO A 239 4.12 -12.96 -0.88
C PRO A 239 5.61 -12.86 -1.22
N VAL A 240 5.92 -12.08 -2.26
CA VAL A 240 7.28 -11.90 -2.80
C VAL A 240 8.30 -11.45 -1.76
N GLU A 241 7.87 -10.80 -0.70
CA GLU A 241 8.71 -10.35 0.42
C GLU A 241 9.35 -11.50 1.21
N MET A 242 8.85 -12.73 1.05
CA MET A 242 9.50 -13.91 1.63
C MET A 242 10.79 -14.31 0.92
N MET A 243 11.02 -13.81 -0.30
CA MET A 243 12.17 -14.16 -1.13
C MET A 243 13.48 -13.96 -0.36
N SER A 244 14.37 -14.94 -0.45
CA SER A 244 15.73 -14.89 0.07
C SER A 244 16.64 -15.76 -0.77
N PRO A 245 17.99 -15.59 -0.70
CA PRO A 245 18.92 -16.40 -1.48
C PRO A 245 18.82 -17.91 -1.24
N ASP A 246 18.31 -18.33 -0.08
CA ASP A 246 18.14 -19.73 0.30
C ASP A 246 16.87 -20.37 -0.28
N LEU A 247 16.03 -19.58 -0.95
CA LEU A 247 14.74 -19.99 -1.48
C LEU A 247 14.69 -19.81 -2.99
N ARG A 248 13.97 -20.68 -3.68
CA ARG A 248 13.58 -20.51 -5.08
C ARG A 248 12.07 -20.51 -5.24
N VAL A 249 11.60 -19.84 -6.29
CA VAL A 249 10.20 -19.83 -6.69
C VAL A 249 9.91 -21.05 -7.56
N LEU A 250 8.78 -21.69 -7.28
CA LEU A 250 8.15 -22.69 -8.11
C LEU A 250 7.01 -22.07 -8.92
N SER A 251 6.76 -22.58 -10.12
CA SER A 251 5.78 -22.03 -11.04
C SER A 251 5.04 -23.12 -11.84
N GLY A 252 4.35 -22.73 -12.91
CA GLY A 252 3.66 -23.66 -13.81
C GLY A 252 4.58 -24.69 -14.48
N VAL A 253 5.87 -24.38 -14.69
CA VAL A 253 6.86 -25.35 -15.17
C VAL A 253 7.14 -26.46 -14.15
N ASP A 254 6.94 -26.21 -12.87
CA ASP A 254 7.05 -27.18 -11.77
C ASP A 254 5.71 -27.89 -11.53
N GLY A 255 4.66 -27.56 -12.29
CA GLY A 255 3.31 -28.13 -12.17
C GLY A 255 2.43 -27.48 -11.11
N LEU A 256 2.79 -26.29 -10.62
CA LEU A 256 2.03 -25.57 -9.60
C LEU A 256 1.17 -24.45 -10.23
N PRO A 257 -0.10 -24.29 -9.80
CA PRO A 257 -0.99 -23.26 -10.31
C PRO A 257 -0.60 -21.87 -9.84
N PRO A 258 -1.00 -20.80 -10.56
CA PRO A 258 -0.82 -19.44 -10.10
C PRO A 258 -1.63 -19.19 -8.82
N LEU A 259 -1.09 -18.30 -7.97
CA LEU A 259 -1.72 -17.88 -6.74
C LEU A 259 -2.29 -16.46 -6.88
N PRO A 260 -3.33 -16.10 -6.13
CA PRO A 260 -3.80 -14.72 -6.08
C PRO A 260 -2.78 -13.83 -5.40
N ASP A 261 -2.75 -12.56 -5.81
CA ASP A 261 -1.93 -11.55 -5.17
C ASP A 261 -2.38 -11.29 -3.73
N THR A 262 -1.44 -10.90 -2.89
CA THR A 262 -1.71 -10.51 -1.50
C THR A 262 -1.84 -9.01 -1.39
N GLU A 263 -2.95 -8.53 -0.83
CA GLU A 263 -3.15 -7.13 -0.47
C GLU A 263 -2.70 -6.89 0.98
N TYR A 264 -1.92 -5.83 1.20
CA TYR A 264 -1.62 -5.31 2.54
C TYR A 264 -2.53 -4.12 2.82
N LEU A 265 -3.38 -4.24 3.81
CA LEU A 265 -4.45 -3.29 4.10
C LEU A 265 -4.19 -2.59 5.42
N LEU A 266 -4.35 -1.25 5.43
CA LEU A 266 -4.53 -0.49 6.65
C LEU A 266 -6.02 -0.38 6.92
N CYS A 267 -6.45 -0.84 8.07
CA CYS A 267 -7.86 -0.82 8.46
C CYS A 267 -8.09 0.12 9.64
N TYR A 268 -9.25 0.75 9.63
CA TYR A 268 -9.72 1.70 10.62
C TYR A 268 -11.21 1.47 10.90
N ASP A 269 -11.61 1.52 12.18
CA ASP A 269 -12.99 1.47 12.58
C ASP A 269 -13.62 2.88 12.56
N PRO A 270 -14.57 3.17 11.65
CA PRO A 270 -15.21 4.49 11.59
C PRO A 270 -16.02 4.85 12.84
N SER A 271 -16.39 3.86 13.68
CA SER A 271 -17.10 4.08 14.93
C SER A 271 -16.17 4.42 16.10
N SER A 272 -14.85 4.30 15.90
CA SER A 272 -13.86 4.64 16.92
C SER A 272 -13.87 6.14 17.22
N ASN A 273 -13.85 6.49 18.51
CA ASN A 273 -13.72 7.86 18.99
C ASN A 273 -12.25 8.35 19.04
N ASN A 274 -11.30 7.56 18.55
CA ASN A 274 -9.90 7.95 18.54
C ASN A 274 -9.59 8.86 17.35
N GLU A 275 -9.53 10.17 17.59
CA GLU A 275 -9.20 11.19 16.58
C GLU A 275 -7.81 10.96 15.96
N LEU A 276 -6.83 10.46 16.74
CA LEU A 276 -5.50 10.17 16.23
C LEU A 276 -5.56 9.10 15.12
N ALA A 277 -6.31 8.03 15.34
CA ALA A 277 -6.48 6.97 14.36
C ALA A 277 -7.11 7.48 13.07
N GLN A 278 -8.13 8.33 13.19
CA GLN A 278 -8.80 8.94 12.04
C GLN A 278 -7.84 9.84 11.25
N VAL A 279 -7.11 10.72 11.93
CA VAL A 279 -6.14 11.63 11.29
C VAL A 279 -5.05 10.85 10.56
N ILE A 280 -4.48 9.83 11.21
CA ILE A 280 -3.42 9.00 10.61
C ILE A 280 -3.96 8.20 9.41
N TYR A 281 -5.15 7.60 9.53
CA TYR A 281 -5.76 6.88 8.42
C TYR A 281 -6.00 7.79 7.21
N GLN A 282 -6.57 8.99 7.41
CA GLN A 282 -6.79 9.98 6.35
C GLN A 282 -5.48 10.47 5.72
N ALA A 283 -4.44 10.69 6.53
CA ALA A 283 -3.12 11.05 6.02
C ALA A 283 -2.50 9.95 5.15
N MET A 284 -2.67 8.69 5.53
CA MET A 284 -2.23 7.54 4.73
C MET A 284 -3.05 7.38 3.45
N GLU A 285 -4.36 7.62 3.50
CA GLU A 285 -5.24 7.61 2.34
C GLU A 285 -4.83 8.70 1.33
N SER A 286 -4.60 9.92 1.79
CA SER A 286 -4.11 11.03 0.95
C SER A 286 -2.72 10.75 0.36
N TYR A 287 -1.86 10.03 1.08
CA TYR A 287 -0.56 9.61 0.60
C TYR A 287 -0.64 8.58 -0.53
N HIS A 288 -1.56 7.64 -0.45
CA HIS A 288 -1.76 6.59 -1.46
C HIS A 288 -2.55 7.09 -2.67
N ASN A 289 -3.46 8.04 -2.45
CA ASN A 289 -4.27 8.68 -3.47
C ASN A 289 -3.96 10.19 -3.53
N PRO A 290 -2.76 10.60 -4.00
CA PRO A 290 -2.30 11.99 -3.92
C PRO A 290 -3.12 12.97 -4.78
N TRP A 291 -4.05 12.46 -5.60
CA TRP A 291 -5.02 13.22 -6.37
C TRP A 291 -6.36 13.43 -5.65
N GLN A 292 -6.64 12.64 -4.61
CA GLN A 292 -7.86 12.78 -3.81
C GLN A 292 -7.66 13.92 -2.81
N TYR A 293 -8.25 15.07 -3.10
CA TYR A 293 -8.30 16.18 -2.17
C TYR A 293 -9.37 15.85 -1.11
N SER A 294 -8.94 15.38 0.04
CA SER A 294 -9.76 15.43 1.23
C SER A 294 -9.47 16.76 1.92
N PRO A 295 -10.44 17.67 2.06
CA PRO A 295 -10.24 18.79 2.97
C PRO A 295 -10.04 18.18 4.36
N MET A 296 -8.81 18.22 4.86
CA MET A 296 -8.55 17.87 6.24
C MET A 296 -9.36 18.87 7.06
N SER A 297 -10.41 18.41 7.71
CA SER A 297 -11.13 19.20 8.69
C SER A 297 -10.10 19.62 9.75
N ALA A 298 -9.80 20.90 9.81
CA ALA A 298 -9.10 21.44 10.95
C ALA A 298 -9.87 21.02 12.19
N PRO A 299 -9.22 20.63 13.30
CA PRO A 299 -9.91 20.41 14.55
C PRO A 299 -10.74 21.65 14.86
N GLU A 300 -12.04 21.48 15.02
CA GLU A 300 -12.93 22.55 15.50
C GLU A 300 -12.47 22.93 16.90
N GLY A 301 -11.88 24.12 17.02
CA GLY A 301 -11.61 24.70 18.33
C GLY A 301 -10.21 25.26 18.51
N ASP A 302 -9.92 26.37 17.88
CA ASP A 302 -9.28 27.51 18.53
C ASP A 302 -9.39 28.78 17.65
N ASP A 303 -10.47 29.51 17.82
CA ASP A 303 -10.68 30.85 17.21
C ASP A 303 -9.76 31.94 17.80
N SER A 304 -8.74 31.58 18.60
CA SER A 304 -7.88 32.52 19.31
C SER A 304 -6.62 32.94 18.56
N LEU A 305 -6.44 32.57 17.30
CA LEU A 305 -5.28 32.96 16.48
C LEU A 305 -5.64 33.82 15.26
N LEU A 306 -6.64 34.67 15.36
CA LEU A 306 -6.73 35.84 14.50
C LEU A 306 -5.73 36.88 15.00
N ILE A 307 -4.50 36.79 14.53
CA ILE A 307 -3.52 37.87 14.66
C ILE A 307 -4.04 39.02 13.78
N GLU A 308 -4.61 40.02 14.44
CA GLU A 308 -4.79 41.34 13.85
C GLU A 308 -3.43 41.80 13.31
N ARG A 309 -3.30 41.87 11.99
CA ARG A 309 -2.25 42.64 11.35
C ARG A 309 -2.76 44.07 11.20
N ASP A 310 -2.53 44.86 12.22
CA ASP A 310 -2.48 46.30 12.06
C ASP A 310 -1.26 46.63 11.18
N ILE A 311 -1.56 47.19 10.02
CA ILE A 311 -0.58 47.83 9.13
C ILE A 311 -0.66 49.31 9.47
N GLU A 312 0.35 49.84 10.09
CA GLU A 312 0.80 51.23 9.93
C GLU A 312 2.07 51.28 9.09
#